data_0f773bcfeffc11733ac388559772a039
#
_entry.id   0f773bcfeffc11733ac388559772a039
#
_cell.length_a   1.000
_cell.length_b   1.000
_cell.length_c   1.000
_cell.angle_alpha   90.00
_cell.angle_beta   90.00
_cell.angle_gamma   90.00
#
_symmetry.space_group_name_H-M   'P 1'
#
loop_
_entity.id
_entity.type
_entity.pdbx_description
1 polymer ?
#
loop_
_entity_poly.entity_id
_entity_poly.type
_entity_poly.pdbx_seq_one_letter_code
_entity_poly.pdbx_strand_id
1 'polypeptide(L)'
;MEHTRHAIFNVRQVVEMSLFAGISFLLMFISFPILPFVSYMRIDFSDIPILIGTVLFGPIGGIIIAAIKGLLYWLMTGVDLANFIGVFASFVASVSIVLPFSLVMKKTTGRSLLSRLALSGIALTLSLTIVMALLNWLVLTPVYMAVLGMKISMPLAQMVLFGVVPFNFIKGVLVSLVIGFVVSRMHTFLKKESTIL
;
A
#
# COMPACT_ATOMS: atom_id res chain seq x y z
N MET A 1 0.53 -13.15 -40.09
CA MET A 1 0.03 -13.53 -38.75
C MET A 1 0.16 -12.29 -37.86
N GLU A 2 -0.94 -11.58 -37.74
CA GLU A 2 -1.00 -10.36 -36.93
C GLU A 2 -1.18 -10.79 -35.48
N HIS A 3 -0.10 -10.68 -34.69
CA HIS A 3 -0.17 -10.83 -33.23
C HIS A 3 -0.97 -9.65 -32.67
N THR A 4 -2.27 -9.76 -32.58
CA THR A 4 -3.10 -8.88 -31.77
C THR A 4 -2.64 -9.03 -30.30
N ARG A 5 -1.76 -8.13 -29.87
CA ARG A 5 -1.44 -7.97 -28.44
C ARG A 5 -2.73 -7.56 -27.76
N HIS A 6 -3.41 -8.50 -27.10
CA HIS A 6 -4.51 -8.15 -26.20
C HIS A 6 -3.94 -7.26 -25.11
N ALA A 7 -4.29 -5.98 -25.12
CA ALA A 7 -3.94 -5.06 -24.04
C ALA A 7 -4.54 -5.62 -22.73
N ILE A 8 -3.72 -5.69 -21.68
CA ILE A 8 -4.14 -6.18 -20.35
C ILE A 8 -5.27 -5.32 -19.80
N PHE A 9 -5.28 -4.04 -20.12
CA PHE A 9 -6.29 -3.06 -19.74
C PHE A 9 -6.79 -2.28 -20.96
N ASN A 10 -8.08 -1.97 -20.97
CA ASN A 10 -8.65 -1.08 -21.97
C ASN A 10 -8.38 0.39 -21.60
N VAL A 11 -8.61 1.31 -22.58
CA VAL A 11 -8.34 2.75 -22.38
C VAL A 11 -9.11 3.33 -21.20
N ARG A 12 -10.37 2.94 -20.99
CA ARG A 12 -11.19 3.38 -19.85
C ARG A 12 -10.53 3.00 -18.53
N GLN A 13 -10.09 1.73 -18.39
CA GLN A 13 -9.41 1.26 -17.17
C GLN A 13 -8.09 1.99 -16.92
N VAL A 14 -7.34 2.32 -17.98
CA VAL A 14 -6.08 3.11 -17.84
C VAL A 14 -6.38 4.51 -17.31
N VAL A 15 -7.41 5.18 -17.82
CA VAL A 15 -7.84 6.50 -17.32
C VAL A 15 -8.30 6.41 -15.87
N GLU A 16 -9.12 5.44 -15.52
CA GLU A 16 -9.59 5.24 -14.15
C GLU A 16 -8.43 4.96 -13.18
N MET A 17 -7.47 4.09 -13.56
CA MET A 17 -6.25 3.85 -12.75
C MET A 17 -5.41 5.11 -12.58
N SER A 18 -5.30 5.95 -13.61
CA SER A 18 -4.58 7.23 -13.52
C SER A 18 -5.24 8.19 -12.55
N LEU A 19 -6.57 8.25 -12.50
CA LEU A 19 -7.32 9.03 -11.52
C LEU A 19 -7.08 8.53 -10.08
N PHE A 20 -7.15 7.22 -9.86
CA PHE A 20 -6.83 6.64 -8.55
C PHE A 20 -5.39 6.92 -8.13
N ALA A 21 -4.43 6.88 -9.07
CA ALA A 21 -3.04 7.21 -8.78
C ALA A 21 -2.87 8.68 -8.40
N GLY A 22 -3.55 9.60 -9.09
CA GLY A 22 -3.58 11.02 -8.75
C GLY A 22 -4.17 11.29 -7.36
N ILE A 23 -5.30 10.65 -7.03
CA ILE A 23 -5.91 10.77 -5.69
C ILE A 23 -4.98 10.19 -4.62
N SER A 24 -4.39 9.02 -4.86
CA SER A 24 -3.40 8.42 -3.95
C SER A 24 -2.20 9.33 -3.73
N PHE A 25 -1.68 9.93 -4.79
CA PHE A 25 -0.59 10.89 -4.73
C PHE A 25 -0.94 12.10 -3.85
N LEU A 26 -2.10 12.71 -4.04
CA LEU A 26 -2.55 13.85 -3.22
C LEU A 26 -2.72 13.46 -1.74
N LEU A 27 -3.27 12.30 -1.46
CA LEU A 27 -3.44 11.80 -0.09
C LEU A 27 -2.11 11.52 0.62
N MET A 28 -1.03 11.26 -0.12
CA MET A 28 0.30 11.05 0.45
C MET A 28 0.86 12.32 1.12
N PHE A 29 0.44 13.53 0.70
CA PHE A 29 0.81 14.78 1.36
C PHE A 29 0.08 14.97 2.70
N ILE A 30 -1.09 14.35 2.86
CA ILE A 30 -1.86 14.39 4.12
C ILE A 30 -1.36 13.24 5.00
N SER A 31 -0.21 13.45 5.62
CA SER A 31 0.46 12.42 6.42
C SER A 31 0.88 12.97 7.79
N PHE A 32 0.79 12.14 8.81
CA PHE A 32 1.13 12.52 10.18
C PHE A 32 1.89 11.40 10.92
N PRO A 33 2.88 11.76 11.75
CA PRO A 33 3.59 10.79 12.58
C PRO A 33 2.68 10.36 13.74
N ILE A 34 2.67 9.08 14.08
CA ILE A 34 1.89 8.54 15.20
C ILE A 34 2.78 8.08 16.36
N LEU A 35 4.06 7.83 16.11
CA LEU A 35 5.02 7.40 17.12
C LEU A 35 6.14 8.44 17.25
N PRO A 36 6.34 9.05 18.44
CA PRO A 36 7.30 10.14 18.62
C PRO A 36 8.76 9.77 18.33
N PHE A 37 9.15 8.51 18.63
CA PHE A 37 10.52 8.03 18.48
C PHE A 37 10.85 7.48 17.09
N VAL A 38 9.87 7.38 16.20
CA VAL A 38 10.01 7.05 14.77
C VAL A 38 9.26 8.06 13.90
N SER A 39 9.48 9.33 14.16
CA SER A 39 8.77 10.46 13.52
C SER A 39 8.93 10.55 11.99
N TYR A 40 9.93 9.86 11.42
CA TYR A 40 10.08 9.70 9.97
C TYR A 40 9.04 8.73 9.37
N MET A 41 8.42 7.88 10.19
CA MET A 41 7.33 7.00 9.76
C MET A 41 6.00 7.74 9.93
N ARG A 42 5.33 7.97 8.82
CA ARG A 42 4.08 8.74 8.77
C ARG A 42 2.95 7.87 8.22
N ILE A 43 1.78 7.98 8.82
CA ILE A 43 0.56 7.39 8.25
C ILE A 43 -0.05 8.40 7.27
N ASP A 44 -0.43 7.88 6.13
CA ASP A 44 -1.24 8.54 5.11
C ASP A 44 -2.37 7.60 4.64
N PHE A 45 -3.34 8.14 3.92
CA PHE A 45 -4.47 7.37 3.38
C PHE A 45 -4.31 6.99 1.91
N SER A 46 -3.13 7.13 1.34
CA SER A 46 -2.87 6.87 -0.09
C SER A 46 -3.09 5.41 -0.50
N ASP A 47 -3.03 4.47 0.45
CA ASP A 47 -3.30 3.05 0.18
C ASP A 47 -4.79 2.74 -0.02
N ILE A 48 -5.72 3.63 0.38
CA ILE A 48 -7.17 3.40 0.21
C ILE A 48 -7.57 3.43 -1.28
N PRO A 49 -7.25 4.48 -2.08
CA PRO A 49 -7.54 4.45 -3.52
C PRO A 49 -6.82 3.30 -4.25
N ILE A 50 -5.62 2.91 -3.83
CA ILE A 50 -4.90 1.75 -4.37
C ILE A 50 -5.71 0.46 -4.16
N LEU A 51 -6.25 0.25 -2.94
CA LEU A 51 -7.08 -0.92 -2.66
C LEU A 51 -8.42 -0.90 -3.38
N ILE A 52 -9.05 0.27 -3.56
CA ILE A 52 -10.26 0.40 -4.40
C ILE A 52 -9.92 0.02 -5.83
N GLY A 53 -8.82 0.54 -6.39
CA GLY A 53 -8.32 0.15 -7.69
C GLY A 53 -7.98 -1.35 -7.79
N THR A 54 -7.48 -1.95 -6.70
CA THR A 54 -7.25 -3.40 -6.63
C THR A 54 -8.56 -4.19 -6.71
N VAL A 55 -9.62 -3.71 -6.06
CA VAL A 55 -10.95 -4.32 -6.16
C VAL A 55 -11.48 -4.26 -7.59
N LEU A 56 -11.34 -3.13 -8.27
CA LEU A 56 -11.86 -2.91 -9.62
C LEU A 56 -11.03 -3.62 -10.70
N PHE A 57 -9.71 -3.44 -10.69
CA PHE A 57 -8.81 -3.85 -11.77
C PHE A 57 -7.91 -5.04 -11.41
N GLY A 58 -8.09 -5.62 -10.24
CA GLY A 58 -7.26 -6.71 -9.74
C GLY A 58 -5.91 -6.23 -9.18
N PRO A 59 -5.06 -7.18 -8.71
CA PRO A 59 -3.81 -6.87 -8.04
C PRO A 59 -2.80 -6.13 -8.94
N ILE A 60 -2.77 -6.43 -10.24
CA ILE A 60 -1.87 -5.75 -11.18
C ILE A 60 -2.26 -4.27 -11.30
N GLY A 61 -3.57 -3.96 -11.40
CA GLY A 61 -4.06 -2.57 -11.40
C GLY A 61 -3.67 -1.81 -10.14
N GLY A 62 -3.83 -2.43 -8.96
CA GLY A 62 -3.39 -1.85 -7.70
C GLY A 62 -1.89 -1.55 -7.65
N ILE A 63 -1.06 -2.47 -8.14
CA ILE A 63 0.41 -2.28 -8.20
C ILE A 63 0.78 -1.15 -9.16
N ILE A 64 0.13 -1.05 -10.31
CA ILE A 64 0.35 0.05 -11.27
C ILE A 64 -0.02 1.40 -10.63
N ILE A 65 -1.17 1.49 -9.96
CA ILE A 65 -1.59 2.70 -9.23
C ILE A 65 -0.54 3.08 -8.19
N ALA A 66 -0.05 2.12 -7.40
CA ALA A 66 0.99 2.36 -6.40
C ALA A 66 2.31 2.85 -7.01
N ALA A 67 2.72 2.28 -8.16
CA ALA A 67 3.94 2.70 -8.87
C ALA A 67 3.82 4.12 -9.42
N ILE A 68 2.70 4.46 -10.05
CA ILE A 68 2.45 5.81 -10.57
C ILE A 68 2.39 6.83 -9.43
N LYS A 69 1.67 6.52 -8.33
CA LYS A 69 1.65 7.35 -7.12
C LYS A 69 3.07 7.66 -6.63
N GLY A 70 3.90 6.62 -6.48
CA GLY A 70 5.27 6.78 -6.01
C GLY A 70 6.12 7.64 -6.95
N LEU A 71 6.02 7.39 -8.26
CA LEU A 71 6.74 8.16 -9.26
C LEU A 71 6.34 9.65 -9.22
N LEU A 72 5.05 9.95 -9.17
CA LEU A 72 4.55 11.32 -9.06
C LEU A 72 5.07 12.01 -7.80
N TYR A 73 5.03 11.31 -6.67
CA TYR A 73 5.51 11.86 -5.41
C TYR A 73 7.01 12.15 -5.45
N TRP A 74 7.82 11.25 -5.97
CA TRP A 74 9.26 11.45 -6.13
C TRP A 74 9.61 12.64 -7.01
N LEU A 75 8.93 12.77 -8.17
CA LEU A 75 9.13 13.89 -9.08
C LEU A 75 8.78 15.25 -8.46
N MET A 76 7.74 15.28 -7.60
CA MET A 76 7.25 16.52 -7.00
C MET A 76 7.98 16.92 -5.71
N THR A 77 8.49 15.95 -4.94
CA THR A 77 9.16 16.24 -3.65
C THR A 77 10.68 16.37 -3.77
N GLY A 78 11.24 16.01 -4.90
CA GLY A 78 12.66 16.09 -5.20
C GLY A 78 13.23 14.75 -5.66
N VAL A 79 13.98 14.81 -6.77
CA VAL A 79 14.64 13.64 -7.36
C VAL A 79 15.99 13.42 -6.68
N ASP A 80 15.94 13.08 -5.39
CA ASP A 80 17.11 12.77 -4.57
C ASP A 80 17.02 11.36 -3.99
N LEU A 81 18.12 10.86 -3.45
CA LEU A 81 18.23 9.50 -2.93
C LEU A 81 17.39 9.29 -1.67
N ALA A 82 17.27 10.30 -0.80
CA ALA A 82 16.48 10.20 0.43
C ALA A 82 15.00 10.00 0.12
N ASN A 83 14.45 10.84 -0.76
CA ASN A 83 13.08 10.72 -1.24
C ASN A 83 12.85 9.42 -1.99
N PHE A 84 13.81 8.97 -2.80
CA PHE A 84 13.71 7.69 -3.50
C PHE A 84 13.57 6.51 -2.54
N ILE A 85 14.38 6.46 -1.46
CA ILE A 85 14.28 5.40 -0.45
C ILE A 85 12.89 5.40 0.20
N GLY A 86 12.36 6.57 0.54
CA GLY A 86 11.02 6.72 1.12
C GLY A 86 9.90 6.27 0.18
N VAL A 87 9.99 6.64 -1.10
CA VAL A 87 9.04 6.22 -2.15
C VAL A 87 9.11 4.72 -2.40
N PHE A 88 10.32 4.15 -2.46
CA PHE A 88 10.50 2.70 -2.57
C PHE A 88 9.89 1.96 -1.39
N ALA A 89 10.12 2.44 -0.16
CA ALA A 89 9.49 1.87 1.03
C ALA A 89 7.96 1.94 0.96
N SER A 90 7.39 3.08 0.53
CA SER A 90 5.95 3.25 0.34
C SER A 90 5.40 2.30 -0.73
N PHE A 91 6.11 2.11 -1.84
CA PHE A 91 5.71 1.16 -2.88
C PHE A 91 5.70 -0.28 -2.38
N VAL A 92 6.75 -0.73 -1.69
CA VAL A 92 6.81 -2.08 -1.09
C VAL A 92 5.70 -2.26 -0.06
N ALA A 93 5.40 -1.25 0.77
CA ALA A 93 4.28 -1.28 1.70
C ALA A 93 2.94 -1.46 0.98
N SER A 94 2.68 -0.69 -0.09
CA SER A 94 1.46 -0.82 -0.89
C SER A 94 1.34 -2.20 -1.55
N VAL A 95 2.42 -2.77 -2.09
CA VAL A 95 2.44 -4.14 -2.64
C VAL A 95 2.14 -5.18 -1.57
N SER A 96 2.71 -5.01 -0.37
CA SER A 96 2.49 -5.89 0.79
C SER A 96 1.05 -5.86 1.31
N ILE A 97 0.29 -4.83 0.97
CA ILE A 97 -1.14 -4.69 1.24
C ILE A 97 -1.96 -5.31 0.11
N VAL A 98 -1.68 -4.93 -1.14
CA VAL A 98 -2.45 -5.30 -2.34
C VAL A 98 -2.47 -6.80 -2.59
N LEU A 99 -1.30 -7.46 -2.52
CA LEU A 99 -1.20 -8.88 -2.85
C LEU A 99 -2.01 -9.77 -1.90
N PRO A 100 -1.80 -9.76 -0.57
CA PRO A 100 -2.56 -10.63 0.32
C PRO A 100 -4.05 -10.28 0.37
N PHE A 101 -4.40 -8.98 0.30
CA PHE A 101 -5.79 -8.56 0.20
C PHE A 101 -6.49 -9.21 -1.00
N SER A 102 -5.92 -9.06 -2.20
CA SER A 102 -6.52 -9.61 -3.43
C SER A 102 -6.56 -11.13 -3.44
N LEU A 103 -5.50 -11.80 -2.95
CA LEU A 103 -5.43 -13.25 -2.88
C LEU A 103 -6.50 -13.85 -1.94
N VAL A 104 -6.66 -13.26 -0.76
CA VAL A 104 -7.67 -13.73 0.20
C VAL A 104 -9.07 -13.44 -0.30
N MET A 105 -9.32 -12.24 -0.84
CA MET A 105 -10.62 -11.90 -1.46
C MET A 105 -11.02 -12.91 -2.54
N LYS A 106 -10.11 -13.31 -3.41
CA LYS A 106 -10.36 -14.31 -4.47
C LYS A 106 -10.57 -15.72 -3.90
N LYS A 107 -9.76 -16.14 -2.92
CA LYS A 107 -9.86 -17.50 -2.35
C LYS A 107 -11.09 -17.71 -1.46
N THR A 108 -11.74 -16.66 -1.02
CA THR A 108 -12.85 -16.72 -0.06
C THR A 108 -14.21 -16.38 -0.68
N THR A 109 -14.36 -16.45 -2.01
CA THR A 109 -15.59 -16.08 -2.74
C THR A 109 -16.87 -16.77 -2.24
N GLY A 110 -16.78 -17.98 -1.69
CA GLY A 110 -17.93 -18.69 -1.10
C GLY A 110 -18.36 -18.23 0.30
N ARG A 111 -17.66 -17.26 0.90
CA ARG A 111 -17.97 -16.74 2.25
C ARG A 111 -18.76 -15.44 2.18
N SER A 112 -19.38 -15.05 3.31
CA SER A 112 -20.01 -13.73 3.44
C SER A 112 -18.99 -12.61 3.20
N LEU A 113 -19.45 -11.48 2.65
CA LEU A 113 -18.59 -10.32 2.35
C LEU A 113 -17.82 -9.86 3.59
N LEU A 114 -18.48 -9.80 4.75
CA LEU A 114 -17.84 -9.39 6.01
C LEU A 114 -16.70 -10.33 6.42
N SER A 115 -16.91 -11.64 6.28
CA SER A 115 -15.86 -12.64 6.55
C SER A 115 -14.68 -12.51 5.58
N ARG A 116 -14.95 -12.26 4.29
CA ARG A 116 -13.92 -12.03 3.26
C ARG A 116 -13.09 -10.79 3.58
N LEU A 117 -13.74 -9.68 3.92
CA LEU A 117 -13.08 -8.43 4.28
C LEU A 117 -12.26 -8.57 5.57
N ALA A 118 -12.80 -9.23 6.59
CA ALA A 118 -12.07 -9.47 7.84
C ALA A 118 -10.81 -10.32 7.62
N LEU A 119 -10.92 -11.42 6.89
CA LEU A 119 -9.77 -12.29 6.58
C LEU A 119 -8.73 -11.56 5.72
N SER A 120 -9.18 -10.78 4.73
CA SER A 120 -8.27 -9.98 3.89
C SER A 120 -7.59 -8.88 4.69
N GLY A 121 -8.31 -8.27 5.64
CA GLY A 121 -7.76 -7.27 6.56
C GLY A 121 -6.69 -7.84 7.49
N ILE A 122 -6.92 -9.03 8.05
CA ILE A 122 -5.89 -9.74 8.84
C ILE A 122 -4.67 -10.05 7.97
N ALA A 123 -4.88 -10.59 6.77
CA ALA A 123 -3.80 -10.99 5.89
C ALA A 123 -2.93 -9.79 5.46
N LEU A 124 -3.54 -8.66 5.05
CA LEU A 124 -2.80 -7.46 4.69
C LEU A 124 -2.04 -6.85 5.88
N THR A 125 -2.64 -6.84 7.07
CA THR A 125 -2.01 -6.30 8.28
C THR A 125 -0.77 -7.11 8.66
N LEU A 126 -0.88 -8.43 8.68
CA LEU A 126 0.24 -9.32 8.98
C LEU A 126 1.34 -9.20 7.91
N SER A 127 0.97 -9.24 6.63
CA SER A 127 1.93 -9.11 5.53
C SER A 127 2.67 -7.78 5.59
N LEU A 128 1.96 -6.66 5.71
CA LEU A 128 2.55 -5.32 5.83
C LEU A 128 3.53 -5.28 7.01
N THR A 129 3.11 -5.76 8.19
CA THR A 129 3.93 -5.71 9.39
C THR A 129 5.22 -6.52 9.24
N ILE A 130 5.12 -7.76 8.73
CA ILE A 130 6.28 -8.65 8.56
C ILE A 130 7.21 -8.11 7.47
N VAL A 131 6.69 -7.80 6.30
CA VAL A 131 7.51 -7.34 5.17
C VAL A 131 8.23 -6.04 5.51
N MET A 132 7.53 -5.06 6.11
CA MET A 132 8.14 -3.79 6.46
C MET A 132 9.10 -3.89 7.64
N ALA A 133 8.87 -4.80 8.59
CA ALA A 133 9.84 -5.08 9.65
C ALA A 133 11.15 -5.65 9.07
N LEU A 134 11.06 -6.64 8.19
CA LEU A 134 12.22 -7.22 7.53
C LEU A 134 12.93 -6.21 6.63
N LEU A 135 12.19 -5.46 5.83
CA LEU A 135 12.73 -4.45 4.92
C LEU A 135 13.47 -3.34 5.69
N ASN A 136 12.88 -2.85 6.80
CA ASN A 136 13.54 -1.85 7.64
C ASN A 136 14.80 -2.42 8.32
N TRP A 137 14.72 -3.65 8.82
CA TRP A 137 15.87 -4.27 9.50
C TRP A 137 17.03 -4.50 8.56
N LEU A 138 16.77 -5.07 7.37
CA LEU A 138 17.83 -5.52 6.45
C LEU A 138 18.31 -4.44 5.50
N VAL A 139 17.46 -3.47 5.14
CA VAL A 139 17.73 -2.54 4.02
C VAL A 139 17.53 -1.08 4.44
N LEU A 140 16.29 -0.67 4.73
CA LEU A 140 15.97 0.76 4.83
C LEU A 140 16.74 1.45 5.93
N THR A 141 16.69 0.95 7.16
CA THR A 141 17.37 1.61 8.28
C THR A 141 18.90 1.59 8.13
N PRO A 142 19.56 0.46 7.75
CA PRO A 142 20.97 0.48 7.44
C PRO A 142 21.35 1.47 6.33
N VAL A 143 20.56 1.57 5.26
CA VAL A 143 20.79 2.54 4.18
C VAL A 143 20.62 3.98 4.65
N TYR A 144 19.57 4.29 5.44
CA TYR A 144 19.39 5.60 6.05
C TYR A 144 20.57 5.99 6.95
N MET A 145 21.10 5.06 7.74
CA MET A 145 22.29 5.29 8.59
C MET A 145 23.54 5.54 7.76
N ALA A 146 23.80 4.71 6.74
CA ALA A 146 25.02 4.77 5.94
C ALA A 146 25.04 5.97 4.98
N VAL A 147 23.92 6.28 4.35
CA VAL A 147 23.86 7.27 3.25
C VAL A 147 23.44 8.65 3.75
N LEU A 148 22.49 8.71 4.68
CA LEU A 148 21.92 9.98 5.18
C LEU A 148 22.44 10.35 6.58
N GLY A 149 23.35 9.55 7.15
CA GLY A 149 23.91 9.81 8.48
C GLY A 149 22.87 9.76 9.61
N MET A 150 21.77 9.03 9.42
CA MET A 150 20.72 8.92 10.43
C MET A 150 21.30 8.28 11.70
N LYS A 151 21.17 8.96 12.81
CA LYS A 151 21.56 8.44 14.13
C LYS A 151 20.35 7.84 14.83
N ILE A 152 20.46 6.61 15.29
CA ILE A 152 19.44 5.95 16.11
C ILE A 152 19.89 5.95 17.58
N SER A 153 18.96 6.25 18.49
CA SER A 153 19.23 6.33 19.94
C SER A 153 19.17 4.96 20.65
N MET A 154 18.80 3.91 19.92
CA MET A 154 18.63 2.56 20.47
C MET A 154 19.14 1.50 19.47
N PRO A 155 19.41 0.26 19.89
CA PRO A 155 19.77 -0.82 18.98
C PRO A 155 18.75 -1.03 17.87
N LEU A 156 19.23 -1.29 16.64
CA LEU A 156 18.38 -1.48 15.45
C LEU A 156 17.23 -2.47 15.68
N ALA A 157 17.51 -3.60 16.32
CA ALA A 157 16.49 -4.61 16.61
C ALA A 157 15.37 -4.07 17.50
N GLN A 158 15.70 -3.26 18.50
CA GLN A 158 14.71 -2.63 19.38
C GLN A 158 13.89 -1.57 18.63
N MET A 159 14.53 -0.77 17.77
CA MET A 159 13.84 0.21 16.94
C MET A 159 12.84 -0.46 16.00
N VAL A 160 13.22 -1.57 15.39
CA VAL A 160 12.30 -2.33 14.53
C VAL A 160 11.16 -2.94 15.34
N LEU A 161 11.47 -3.58 16.48
CA LEU A 161 10.47 -4.25 17.30
C LEU A 161 9.47 -3.28 17.95
N PHE A 162 9.93 -2.17 18.48
CA PHE A 162 9.09 -1.22 19.22
C PHE A 162 8.61 -0.03 18.39
N GLY A 163 9.23 0.22 17.23
CA GLY A 163 8.86 1.30 16.31
C GLY A 163 8.17 0.78 15.05
N VAL A 164 8.91 0.05 14.21
CA VAL A 164 8.45 -0.36 12.88
C VAL A 164 7.28 -1.35 12.95
N VAL A 165 7.36 -2.36 13.81
CA VAL A 165 6.32 -3.39 13.98
C VAL A 165 4.99 -2.76 14.43
N PRO A 166 4.91 -2.04 15.55
CA PRO A 166 3.65 -1.45 16.00
C PRO A 166 3.12 -0.40 15.01
N PHE A 167 4.00 0.38 14.37
CA PHE A 167 3.57 1.33 13.35
C PHE A 167 2.84 0.66 12.19
N ASN A 168 3.45 -0.37 11.59
CA ASN A 168 2.85 -1.06 10.44
C ASN A 168 1.63 -1.89 10.82
N PHE A 169 1.60 -2.43 12.04
CA PHE A 169 0.40 -3.09 12.58
C PHE A 169 -0.78 -2.10 12.69
N ILE A 170 -0.56 -0.94 13.30
CA ILE A 170 -1.59 0.12 13.41
C ILE A 170 -2.02 0.59 12.02
N LYS A 171 -1.07 0.86 11.11
CA LYS A 171 -1.38 1.24 9.72
C LYS A 171 -2.23 0.17 9.03
N GLY A 172 -1.85 -1.10 9.14
CA GLY A 172 -2.58 -2.21 8.54
C GLY A 172 -4.02 -2.34 9.06
N VAL A 173 -4.21 -2.22 10.38
CA VAL A 173 -5.55 -2.22 11.00
C VAL A 173 -6.39 -1.05 10.50
N LEU A 174 -5.85 0.17 10.49
CA LEU A 174 -6.55 1.36 10.02
C LEU A 174 -6.96 1.23 8.55
N VAL A 175 -6.05 0.80 7.68
CA VAL A 175 -6.33 0.57 6.26
C VAL A 175 -7.40 -0.51 6.10
N SER A 176 -7.32 -1.60 6.87
CA SER A 176 -8.31 -2.69 6.83
C SER A 176 -9.71 -2.22 7.20
N LEU A 177 -9.84 -1.41 8.25
CA LEU A 177 -11.12 -0.87 8.70
C LEU A 177 -11.71 0.07 7.65
N VAL A 178 -10.91 0.99 7.11
CA VAL A 178 -11.38 1.97 6.13
C VAL A 178 -11.79 1.28 4.83
N ILE A 179 -10.96 0.38 4.28
CA ILE A 179 -11.32 -0.34 3.05
C ILE A 179 -12.53 -1.26 3.27
N GLY A 180 -12.61 -1.91 4.41
CA GLY A 180 -13.76 -2.73 4.79
C GLY A 180 -15.05 -1.91 4.82
N PHE A 181 -15.03 -0.72 5.41
CA PHE A 181 -16.16 0.21 5.42
C PHE A 181 -16.54 0.66 3.99
N VAL A 182 -15.57 1.10 3.19
CA VAL A 182 -15.79 1.58 1.82
C VAL A 182 -16.39 0.46 0.95
N VAL A 183 -15.78 -0.72 0.94
CA VAL A 183 -16.28 -1.85 0.13
C VAL A 183 -17.66 -2.30 0.58
N SER A 184 -17.93 -2.33 1.90
CA SER A 184 -19.26 -2.69 2.42
C SER A 184 -20.34 -1.70 1.99
N ARG A 185 -20.05 -0.40 2.01
CA ARG A 185 -21.00 0.65 1.61
C ARG A 185 -21.20 0.72 0.10
N MET A 186 -20.16 0.49 -0.66
CA MET A 186 -20.17 0.56 -2.12
C MET A 186 -20.34 -0.81 -2.81
N HIS A 187 -20.66 -1.86 -2.05
CA HIS A 187 -20.67 -3.25 -2.54
C HIS A 187 -21.50 -3.43 -3.82
N THR A 188 -22.71 -2.88 -3.87
CA THR A 188 -23.61 -3.01 -5.03
C THR A 188 -23.03 -2.38 -6.30
N PHE A 189 -22.34 -1.24 -6.14
CA PHE A 189 -21.66 -0.57 -7.25
C PHE A 189 -20.38 -1.31 -7.64
N LEU A 190 -19.52 -1.60 -6.68
CA LEU A 190 -18.24 -2.25 -6.93
C LEU A 190 -18.40 -3.65 -7.53
N LYS A 191 -19.42 -4.42 -7.12
CA LYS A 191 -19.66 -5.78 -7.63
C LYS A 191 -19.90 -5.83 -9.14
N LYS A 192 -20.46 -4.78 -9.74
CA LYS A 192 -20.74 -4.74 -11.19
C LYS A 192 -19.47 -4.57 -12.02
N GLU A 193 -18.47 -3.88 -11.50
CA GLU A 193 -17.22 -3.52 -12.19
C GLU A 193 -16.00 -4.28 -11.66
N SER A 194 -16.16 -5.03 -10.58
CA SER A 194 -15.06 -5.66 -9.84
C SER A 194 -14.54 -6.93 -10.49
N THR A 195 -13.22 -7.11 -10.40
CA THR A 195 -12.53 -8.34 -10.80
C THR A 195 -12.30 -9.32 -9.63
N ILE A 196 -12.55 -8.91 -8.38
CA ILE A 196 -12.24 -9.74 -7.19
C ILE A 196 -13.38 -9.84 -6.16
N LEU A 197 -14.52 -9.12 -6.32
CA LEU A 197 -15.73 -9.25 -5.48
C LEU A 197 -16.71 -10.35 -6.08
#